data_ea27ccf3ea607cb4fb99c4ba7641cbe6
#
_entry.id   ea27ccf3ea607cb4fb99c4ba7641cbe6
#
_cell.length_a   1.000
_cell.length_b   1.000
_cell.length_c   1.000
_cell.angle_alpha   90.00
_cell.angle_beta   90.00
_cell.angle_gamma   90.00
#
_symmetry.space_group_name_H-M   'P 1'
#
loop_
_entity.id
_entity.type
_entity.pdbx_description
1 polymer ?
#
loop_
_entity_poly.entity_id
_entity_poly.type
_entity_poly.pdbx_seq_one_letter_code
_entity_poly.pdbx_strand_id
1 'polypeptide(L)'
;KNGYQISISPTLSYRLIYQTPEVGLFNKCDFWMRSDSVIVINIRGTIGKTESWLENFYSAMIPATGKLQLNDSTLFNYKLAERSNAYVHVGWTIGMAHLVPFIVKQLNELYKTGHKEVIIFGHSQGGAIAYLTRSYLEYLPETQLPKDIVFKTYCSAAPKPGNLYYAYEFDFVTRGGWAFRVVNSADWVPETPLTVQTLDDMNEVNPVVDYKSSTQSMPWLVRMYVNSAYKKMDKTANKGVKYYQKYLGNTVFKQVQKTL
;
A
#
# COMPACT_ATOMS: atom_id res chain seq x y z
N LYS A 1 -33.47 -10.62 5.52
CA LYS A 1 -32.62 -9.87 4.57
C LYS A 1 -32.82 -8.40 4.85
N ASN A 2 -32.13 -7.84 5.83
CA ASN A 2 -32.14 -6.41 6.09
C ASN A 2 -30.98 -5.80 5.29
N GLY A 3 -31.28 -5.30 4.07
CA GLY A 3 -30.33 -4.56 3.29
C GLY A 3 -30.06 -3.23 3.98
N TYR A 4 -28.82 -2.98 4.36
CA TYR A 4 -28.37 -1.64 4.74
C TYR A 4 -28.47 -0.73 3.51
N GLN A 5 -29.41 0.19 3.51
CA GLN A 5 -29.39 1.30 2.56
C GLN A 5 -28.30 2.27 3.01
N ILE A 6 -27.18 2.30 2.29
CA ILE A 6 -26.20 3.37 2.45
C ILE A 6 -26.79 4.61 1.80
N SER A 7 -27.27 5.54 2.62
CA SER A 7 -27.64 6.88 2.17
C SER A 7 -26.34 7.63 1.86
N ILE A 8 -25.95 7.66 0.60
CA ILE A 8 -24.90 8.58 0.14
C ILE A 8 -25.54 9.97 0.18
N SER A 9 -24.93 10.88 0.98
CA SER A 9 -25.41 12.26 1.02
C SER A 9 -25.47 12.83 -0.41
N PRO A 10 -26.64 13.24 -0.91
CA PRO A 10 -26.78 13.69 -2.29
C PRO A 10 -26.13 15.07 -2.55
N THR A 11 -25.48 15.64 -1.55
CA THR A 11 -25.00 17.04 -1.59
C THR A 11 -23.55 17.20 -2.05
N LEU A 12 -22.76 16.13 -2.10
CA LEU A 12 -21.37 16.21 -2.54
C LEU A 12 -21.21 15.65 -3.96
N SER A 13 -20.78 16.49 -4.88
CA SER A 13 -20.41 16.09 -6.23
C SER A 13 -18.89 16.11 -6.40
N TYR A 14 -18.41 15.32 -7.37
CA TYR A 14 -17.00 15.19 -7.69
C TYR A 14 -16.77 15.45 -9.16
N ARG A 15 -15.79 16.26 -9.49
CA ARG A 15 -15.37 16.55 -10.86
C ARG A 15 -13.93 16.08 -11.05
N LEU A 16 -13.67 15.23 -12.04
CA LEU A 16 -12.31 14.85 -12.42
C LEU A 16 -11.58 16.09 -12.94
N ILE A 17 -10.43 16.40 -12.37
CA ILE A 17 -9.63 17.58 -12.74
C ILE A 17 -8.29 17.20 -13.36
N TYR A 18 -7.74 16.04 -13.00
CA TYR A 18 -6.48 15.55 -13.56
C TYR A 18 -6.41 14.03 -13.45
N GLN A 19 -5.72 13.41 -14.38
CA GLN A 19 -5.44 11.98 -14.39
C GLN A 19 -4.00 11.78 -14.86
N THR A 20 -3.20 11.01 -14.11
CA THR A 20 -1.85 10.68 -14.56
C THR A 20 -1.88 9.78 -15.80
N PRO A 21 -0.82 9.76 -16.62
CA PRO A 21 -0.60 8.63 -17.51
C PRO A 21 -0.45 7.33 -16.69
N GLU A 22 -0.54 6.19 -17.36
CA GLU A 22 -0.10 4.92 -16.77
C GLU A 22 1.42 4.90 -16.72
N VAL A 23 1.98 4.64 -15.53
CA VAL A 23 3.42 4.70 -15.28
C VAL A 23 3.90 3.46 -14.52
N GLY A 24 5.20 3.16 -14.61
CA GLY A 24 5.81 2.02 -13.94
C GLY A 24 5.12 0.71 -14.29
N LEU A 25 4.66 -0.02 -13.29
CA LEU A 25 3.94 -1.29 -13.43
C LEU A 25 2.42 -1.08 -13.60
N PHE A 26 2.04 -0.19 -14.49
CA PHE A 26 0.65 0.24 -14.76
C PHE A 26 0.01 0.99 -13.59
N ASN A 27 0.79 1.75 -12.84
CA ASN A 27 0.25 2.61 -11.80
C ASN A 27 -0.42 3.84 -12.40
N LYS A 28 -1.49 4.30 -11.75
CA LYS A 28 -2.26 5.46 -12.17
C LYS A 28 -2.95 6.09 -10.97
N CYS A 29 -3.09 7.41 -10.97
CA CYS A 29 -3.95 8.09 -10.02
C CYS A 29 -4.79 9.18 -10.68
N ASP A 30 -5.93 9.45 -10.07
CA ASP A 30 -6.89 10.44 -10.49
C ASP A 30 -7.00 11.53 -9.42
N PHE A 31 -7.15 12.78 -9.87
CA PHE A 31 -7.45 13.90 -9.01
C PHE A 31 -8.87 14.38 -9.27
N TRP A 32 -9.63 14.43 -8.19
CA TRP A 32 -11.01 14.90 -8.21
C TRP A 32 -11.16 16.13 -7.36
N MET A 33 -11.93 17.09 -7.82
CA MET A 33 -12.39 18.22 -7.05
C MET A 33 -13.76 17.90 -6.48
N ARG A 34 -13.90 17.89 -5.16
CA ARG A 34 -15.18 17.78 -4.47
C ARG A 34 -15.86 19.16 -4.44
N SER A 35 -17.18 19.19 -4.39
CA SER A 35 -17.97 20.45 -4.48
C SER A 35 -17.68 21.47 -3.35
N ASP A 36 -17.08 21.03 -2.25
CA ASP A 36 -16.59 21.87 -1.15
C ASP A 36 -15.11 22.22 -1.26
N SER A 37 -14.54 22.11 -2.44
CA SER A 37 -13.14 22.47 -2.76
C SER A 37 -12.07 21.55 -2.19
N VAL A 38 -12.43 20.42 -1.58
CA VAL A 38 -11.47 19.40 -1.14
C VAL A 38 -10.96 18.61 -2.35
N ILE A 39 -9.66 18.42 -2.45
CA ILE A 39 -9.02 17.59 -3.46
C ILE A 39 -9.06 16.13 -3.02
N VAL A 40 -9.41 15.22 -3.92
CA VAL A 40 -9.35 13.78 -3.69
C VAL A 40 -8.39 13.15 -4.68
N ILE A 41 -7.31 12.56 -4.19
CA ILE A 41 -6.35 11.76 -4.95
C ILE A 41 -6.76 10.30 -4.78
N ASN A 42 -7.16 9.66 -5.88
CA ASN A 42 -7.51 8.25 -5.89
C ASN A 42 -6.41 7.45 -6.59
N ILE A 43 -5.72 6.58 -5.84
CA ILE A 43 -4.66 5.72 -6.36
C ILE A 43 -5.27 4.38 -6.77
N ARG A 44 -5.10 4.03 -8.03
CA ARG A 44 -5.65 2.81 -8.62
C ARG A 44 -5.00 1.56 -8.02
N GLY A 45 -5.81 0.55 -7.74
CA GLY A 45 -5.36 -0.78 -7.33
C GLY A 45 -4.92 -1.65 -8.50
N THR A 46 -4.68 -2.94 -8.24
CA THR A 46 -4.25 -3.94 -9.21
C THR A 46 -5.26 -4.04 -10.37
N ILE A 47 -4.73 -4.12 -11.59
CA ILE A 47 -5.50 -4.39 -12.81
C ILE A 47 -5.17 -5.78 -13.38
N GLY A 48 -5.92 -6.24 -14.38
CA GLY A 48 -5.74 -7.56 -15.02
C GLY A 48 -4.50 -7.69 -15.90
N LYS A 49 -3.40 -6.99 -15.58
CA LYS A 49 -2.11 -7.07 -16.29
C LYS A 49 -1.09 -7.79 -15.43
N THR A 50 -0.27 -8.63 -16.04
CA THR A 50 0.77 -9.42 -15.35
C THR A 50 1.72 -8.53 -14.56
N GLU A 51 2.14 -7.41 -15.13
CA GLU A 51 3.08 -6.48 -14.52
C GLU A 51 2.51 -5.82 -13.26
N SER A 52 1.19 -5.52 -13.25
CA SER A 52 0.51 -5.00 -12.06
C SER A 52 0.44 -6.03 -10.93
N TRP A 53 0.37 -7.33 -11.27
CA TRP A 53 0.48 -8.41 -10.28
C TRP A 53 1.92 -8.63 -9.81
N LEU A 54 2.92 -8.49 -10.69
CA LEU A 54 4.33 -8.59 -10.31
C LEU A 54 4.70 -7.58 -9.24
N GLU A 55 4.12 -6.39 -9.28
CA GLU A 55 4.31 -5.37 -8.25
C GLU A 55 3.92 -5.87 -6.85
N ASN A 56 2.79 -6.59 -6.73
CA ASN A 56 2.35 -7.18 -5.47
C ASN A 56 3.25 -8.34 -5.02
N PHE A 57 3.75 -9.13 -5.96
CA PHE A 57 4.62 -10.28 -5.66
C PHE A 57 6.08 -9.87 -5.42
N TYR A 58 6.47 -8.67 -5.80
CA TYR A 58 7.80 -8.14 -5.54
C TYR A 58 7.91 -7.66 -4.08
N SER A 59 7.70 -8.60 -3.17
CA SER A 59 7.48 -8.40 -1.75
C SER A 59 8.76 -8.35 -0.91
N ALA A 60 9.92 -8.16 -1.52
CA ALA A 60 11.14 -7.88 -0.78
C ALA A 60 10.97 -6.56 0.00
N MET A 61 11.57 -6.52 1.19
CA MET A 61 11.49 -5.34 2.04
C MET A 61 12.81 -4.57 1.95
N ILE A 62 12.71 -3.28 1.70
CA ILE A 62 13.84 -2.35 1.62
C ILE A 62 13.76 -1.31 2.74
N PRO A 63 14.88 -0.68 3.15
CA PRO A 63 14.83 0.41 4.11
C PRO A 63 13.82 1.49 3.70
N ALA A 64 13.09 2.05 4.66
CA ALA A 64 12.10 3.11 4.41
C ALA A 64 12.73 4.46 4.01
N THR A 65 14.05 4.54 3.99
CA THR A 65 14.82 5.68 3.48
C THR A 65 15.94 5.18 2.59
N GLY A 66 16.06 5.72 1.39
CA GLY A 66 17.07 5.25 0.45
C GLY A 66 16.95 5.85 -0.94
N LYS A 67 17.48 5.12 -1.90
CA LYS A 67 17.49 5.48 -3.33
C LYS A 67 17.07 4.27 -4.16
N LEU A 68 16.23 4.50 -5.15
CA LEU A 68 15.81 3.50 -6.14
C LEU A 68 16.26 3.94 -7.53
N GLN A 69 16.94 3.07 -8.25
CA GLN A 69 17.17 3.26 -9.67
C GLN A 69 15.91 2.82 -10.41
N LEU A 70 15.16 3.78 -10.97
CA LEU A 70 13.92 3.50 -11.69
C LEU A 70 14.16 3.13 -13.15
N ASN A 71 15.24 3.65 -13.74
CA ASN A 71 15.75 3.33 -15.07
C ASN A 71 17.20 3.84 -15.16
N ASP A 72 17.86 3.65 -16.32
CA ASP A 72 19.27 3.98 -16.50
C ASP A 72 19.64 5.43 -16.16
N SER A 73 18.70 6.36 -16.23
CA SER A 73 18.92 7.80 -16.02
C SER A 73 18.24 8.38 -14.77
N THR A 74 17.32 7.65 -14.14
CA THR A 74 16.48 8.18 -13.07
C THR A 74 16.76 7.51 -11.74
N LEU A 75 17.43 8.24 -10.85
CA LEU A 75 17.64 7.87 -9.46
C LEU A 75 16.60 8.59 -8.59
N PHE A 76 15.73 7.83 -7.94
CA PHE A 76 14.70 8.34 -7.06
C PHE A 76 15.14 8.26 -5.60
N ASN A 77 15.25 9.40 -4.94
CA ASN A 77 15.53 9.47 -3.50
C ASN A 77 14.21 9.50 -2.73
N TYR A 78 14.12 8.70 -1.68
CA TYR A 78 12.90 8.63 -0.87
C TYR A 78 13.21 8.55 0.62
N LYS A 79 12.28 9.13 1.40
CA LYS A 79 12.21 9.01 2.84
C LYS A 79 10.75 8.79 3.23
N LEU A 80 10.46 7.68 3.86
CA LEU A 80 9.12 7.23 4.24
C LEU A 80 9.01 7.03 5.76
N ALA A 81 10.14 7.08 6.47
CA ALA A 81 10.23 7.00 7.92
C ALA A 81 11.56 7.59 8.41
N GLU A 82 11.59 8.06 9.66
CA GLU A 82 12.81 8.47 10.36
C GLU A 82 13.60 7.26 10.89
N ARG A 83 12.90 6.22 11.30
CA ARG A 83 13.49 5.06 11.97
C ARG A 83 14.31 4.22 10.99
N SER A 84 15.56 3.94 11.36
CA SER A 84 16.49 3.13 10.55
C SER A 84 16.07 1.66 10.41
N ASN A 85 15.24 1.15 11.32
CA ASN A 85 14.68 -0.21 11.29
C ASN A 85 13.28 -0.28 10.66
N ALA A 86 12.78 0.80 10.10
CA ALA A 86 11.59 0.80 9.27
C ALA A 86 11.93 0.30 7.86
N TYR A 87 11.14 -0.67 7.38
CA TYR A 87 11.28 -1.28 6.06
C TYR A 87 9.94 -1.26 5.33
N VAL A 88 9.99 -1.14 4.01
CA VAL A 88 8.83 -1.02 3.14
C VAL A 88 8.91 -2.00 1.97
N HIS A 89 7.76 -2.36 1.43
CA HIS A 89 7.62 -3.27 0.29
C HIS A 89 8.15 -2.63 -0.99
N VAL A 90 9.14 -3.25 -1.62
CA VAL A 90 9.84 -2.66 -2.76
C VAL A 90 8.93 -2.43 -3.96
N GLY A 91 8.07 -3.37 -4.32
CA GLY A 91 7.16 -3.24 -5.47
C GLY A 91 6.29 -1.98 -5.34
N TRP A 92 5.59 -1.83 -4.23
CA TRP A 92 4.74 -0.65 -4.02
C TRP A 92 5.52 0.65 -3.84
N THR A 93 6.78 0.57 -3.37
CA THR A 93 7.68 1.73 -3.32
C THR A 93 8.05 2.17 -4.74
N ILE A 94 8.25 1.23 -5.68
CA ILE A 94 8.46 1.54 -7.10
C ILE A 94 7.22 2.20 -7.69
N GLY A 95 6.02 1.64 -7.44
CA GLY A 95 4.76 2.25 -7.90
C GLY A 95 4.57 3.67 -7.38
N MET A 96 4.80 3.89 -6.09
CA MET A 96 4.80 5.22 -5.48
C MET A 96 5.83 6.14 -6.18
N ALA A 97 7.06 5.68 -6.38
CA ALA A 97 8.13 6.46 -6.97
C ALA A 97 7.81 6.97 -8.38
N HIS A 98 7.07 6.19 -9.16
CA HIS A 98 6.60 6.61 -10.49
C HIS A 98 5.42 7.60 -10.43
N LEU A 99 4.59 7.56 -9.40
CA LEU A 99 3.41 8.42 -9.27
C LEU A 99 3.71 9.77 -8.63
N VAL A 100 4.57 9.82 -7.62
CA VAL A 100 4.76 11.02 -6.79
C VAL A 100 5.27 12.25 -7.55
N PRO A 101 6.06 12.17 -8.64
CA PRO A 101 6.41 13.38 -9.41
C PRO A 101 5.17 14.09 -9.97
N PHE A 102 4.20 13.34 -10.46
CA PHE A 102 2.93 13.88 -10.96
C PHE A 102 2.07 14.41 -9.81
N ILE A 103 2.03 13.67 -8.69
CA ILE A 103 1.26 14.07 -7.50
C ILE A 103 1.79 15.39 -6.94
N VAL A 104 3.09 15.51 -6.72
CA VAL A 104 3.71 16.71 -6.17
C VAL A 104 3.52 17.90 -7.10
N LYS A 105 3.71 17.71 -8.41
CA LYS A 105 3.46 18.76 -9.41
C LYS A 105 2.02 19.27 -9.33
N GLN A 106 1.04 18.34 -9.36
CA GLN A 106 -0.37 18.71 -9.35
C GLN A 106 -0.79 19.37 -8.04
N LEU A 107 -0.28 18.90 -6.89
CA LEU A 107 -0.53 19.53 -5.59
C LEU A 107 -0.01 20.97 -5.54
N ASN A 108 1.18 21.22 -6.07
CA ASN A 108 1.72 22.58 -6.12
C ASN A 108 0.90 23.51 -7.02
N GLU A 109 0.37 23.01 -8.15
CA GLU A 109 -0.51 23.82 -9.01
C GLU A 109 -1.85 24.13 -8.31
N LEU A 110 -2.43 23.16 -7.63
CA LEU A 110 -3.67 23.35 -6.86
C LEU A 110 -3.47 24.25 -5.64
N TYR A 111 -2.31 24.16 -5.00
CA TYR A 111 -1.96 25.04 -3.89
C TYR A 111 -1.93 26.52 -4.29
N LYS A 112 -1.37 26.86 -5.48
CA LYS A 112 -1.36 28.22 -6.03
C LYS A 112 -2.77 28.79 -6.22
N THR A 113 -3.78 27.94 -6.38
CA THR A 113 -5.18 28.31 -6.50
C THR A 113 -5.97 28.22 -5.19
N GLY A 114 -5.27 28.05 -4.06
CA GLY A 114 -5.82 28.12 -2.71
C GLY A 114 -6.32 26.78 -2.13
N HIS A 115 -6.13 25.66 -2.86
CA HIS A 115 -6.56 24.34 -2.37
C HIS A 115 -5.49 23.73 -1.44
N LYS A 116 -5.85 23.52 -0.18
CA LYS A 116 -4.95 23.01 0.85
C LYS A 116 -5.46 21.75 1.53
N GLU A 117 -6.71 21.36 1.32
CA GLU A 117 -7.30 20.18 1.91
C GLU A 117 -7.31 19.03 0.90
N VAL A 118 -6.65 17.93 1.25
CA VAL A 118 -6.40 16.80 0.36
C VAL A 118 -6.78 15.50 1.02
N ILE A 119 -7.61 14.72 0.37
CA ILE A 119 -7.89 13.32 0.72
C ILE A 119 -7.05 12.44 -0.20
N ILE A 120 -6.25 11.54 0.38
CA ILE A 120 -5.57 10.45 -0.34
C ILE A 120 -6.37 9.18 -0.12
N PHE A 121 -6.80 8.54 -1.19
CA PHE A 121 -7.57 7.31 -1.15
C PHE A 121 -6.94 6.24 -2.03
N GLY A 122 -6.97 5.00 -1.57
CA GLY A 122 -6.59 3.84 -2.37
C GLY A 122 -7.25 2.57 -1.85
N HIS A 123 -7.54 1.64 -2.76
CA HIS A 123 -8.07 0.31 -2.45
C HIS A 123 -7.08 -0.77 -2.86
N SER A 124 -6.96 -1.83 -2.04
CA SER A 124 -6.06 -2.96 -2.33
C SER A 124 -4.60 -2.47 -2.50
N GLN A 125 -3.92 -2.83 -3.58
CA GLN A 125 -2.60 -2.30 -3.97
C GLN A 125 -2.54 -0.77 -3.91
N GLY A 126 -3.58 -0.09 -4.43
CA GLY A 126 -3.66 1.37 -4.38
C GLY A 126 -3.66 1.92 -2.95
N GLY A 127 -4.24 1.18 -2.00
CA GLY A 127 -4.20 1.50 -0.58
C GLY A 127 -2.80 1.36 0.02
N ALA A 128 -2.04 0.33 -0.37
CA ALA A 128 -0.64 0.17 0.03
C ALA A 128 0.23 1.32 -0.50
N ILE A 129 0.03 1.69 -1.77
CA ILE A 129 0.73 2.84 -2.37
C ILE A 129 0.28 4.16 -1.71
N ALA A 130 -0.98 4.30 -1.29
CA ALA A 130 -1.49 5.48 -0.58
C ALA A 130 -0.77 5.71 0.76
N TYR A 131 -0.52 4.64 1.53
CA TYR A 131 0.31 4.71 2.74
C TYR A 131 1.69 5.30 2.44
N LEU A 132 2.39 4.73 1.45
CA LEU A 132 3.74 5.15 1.08
C LEU A 132 3.75 6.58 0.53
N THR A 133 2.76 6.93 -0.29
CA THR A 133 2.59 8.29 -0.82
C THR A 133 2.39 9.30 0.30
N ARG A 134 1.50 9.03 1.28
CA ARG A 134 1.29 9.92 2.42
C ARG A 134 2.58 10.12 3.22
N SER A 135 3.33 9.03 3.48
CA SER A 135 4.64 9.12 4.16
C SER A 135 5.64 9.93 3.35
N TYR A 136 5.73 9.73 2.05
CA TYR A 136 6.64 10.48 1.19
C TYR A 136 6.35 11.99 1.21
N LEU A 137 5.09 12.39 1.10
CA LEU A 137 4.67 13.79 1.14
C LEU A 137 4.97 14.46 2.49
N GLU A 138 4.91 13.71 3.60
CA GLU A 138 5.29 14.19 4.92
C GLU A 138 6.73 14.66 4.99
N TYR A 139 7.63 13.81 4.45
CA TYR A 139 9.08 14.05 4.55
C TYR A 139 9.68 14.89 3.43
N LEU A 140 8.86 15.34 2.47
CA LEU A 140 9.33 16.32 1.49
C LEU A 140 9.72 17.64 2.17
N PRO A 141 10.82 18.31 1.74
CA PRO A 141 11.14 19.64 2.24
C PRO A 141 10.08 20.65 1.77
N GLU A 142 9.92 21.72 2.54
CA GLU A 142 8.95 22.80 2.25
C GLU A 142 9.19 23.46 0.88
N THR A 143 10.42 23.46 0.41
CA THR A 143 10.79 23.95 -0.94
C THR A 143 10.21 23.11 -2.08
N GLN A 144 9.76 21.87 -1.80
CA GLN A 144 9.15 20.97 -2.79
C GLN A 144 7.65 20.86 -2.60
N LEU A 145 7.14 20.93 -1.36
CA LEU A 145 5.72 20.86 -1.07
C LEU A 145 5.40 21.72 0.16
N PRO A 146 4.45 22.68 0.08
CA PRO A 146 4.04 23.51 1.20
C PRO A 146 3.57 22.68 2.41
N LYS A 147 3.98 23.07 3.62
CA LYS A 147 3.73 22.31 4.85
C LYS A 147 2.35 22.54 5.46
N ASP A 148 1.62 23.52 4.98
CA ASP A 148 0.26 23.85 5.42
C ASP A 148 -0.83 23.15 4.58
N ILE A 149 -0.44 22.21 3.70
CA ILE A 149 -1.38 21.29 3.07
C ILE A 149 -1.79 20.23 4.11
N VAL A 150 -3.10 20.11 4.32
CA VAL A 150 -3.68 19.14 5.26
C VAL A 150 -4.10 17.89 4.52
N PHE A 151 -3.54 16.75 4.92
CA PHE A 151 -3.81 15.45 4.32
C PHE A 151 -4.68 14.58 5.21
N LYS A 152 -5.73 13.98 4.64
CA LYS A 152 -6.48 12.89 5.25
C LYS A 152 -6.40 11.65 4.36
N THR A 153 -6.08 10.49 4.94
CA THR A 153 -5.77 9.29 4.17
C THR A 153 -6.73 8.16 4.48
N TYR A 154 -7.22 7.48 3.44
CA TYR A 154 -8.06 6.29 3.57
C TYR A 154 -7.45 5.15 2.77
N CYS A 155 -7.04 4.09 3.47
CA CYS A 155 -6.45 2.89 2.88
C CYS A 155 -7.42 1.72 3.05
N SER A 156 -8.18 1.43 1.98
CA SER A 156 -9.22 0.40 1.98
C SER A 156 -8.67 -0.94 1.52
N ALA A 157 -8.94 -2.01 2.28
CA ALA A 157 -8.47 -3.39 2.01
C ALA A 157 -6.98 -3.46 1.62
N ALA A 158 -6.18 -2.55 2.18
CA ALA A 158 -4.78 -2.38 1.80
C ALA A 158 -3.91 -3.46 2.44
N PRO A 159 -3.05 -4.15 1.68
CA PRO A 159 -2.01 -4.98 2.24
C PRO A 159 -0.98 -4.13 3.02
N LYS A 160 -0.17 -4.77 3.85
CA LYS A 160 0.81 -4.10 4.71
C LYS A 160 1.97 -3.55 3.89
N PRO A 161 2.13 -2.22 3.77
CA PRO A 161 3.17 -1.63 2.92
C PRO A 161 4.56 -1.67 3.55
N GLY A 162 4.66 -2.04 4.84
CA GLY A 162 5.92 -2.09 5.57
C GLY A 162 5.86 -2.94 6.82
N ASN A 163 6.97 -2.99 7.54
CA ASN A 163 7.07 -3.69 8.81
C ASN A 163 6.43 -2.89 9.96
N LEU A 164 6.44 -3.45 11.18
CA LEU A 164 5.84 -2.85 12.35
C LEU A 164 6.43 -1.47 12.68
N TYR A 165 7.73 -1.25 12.47
CA TYR A 165 8.37 0.04 12.73
C TYR A 165 7.92 1.12 11.75
N TYR A 166 7.69 0.76 10.51
CA TYR A 166 7.05 1.65 9.53
C TYR A 166 5.59 1.97 9.93
N ALA A 167 4.84 0.97 10.39
CA ALA A 167 3.46 1.16 10.85
C ALA A 167 3.39 2.13 12.04
N TYR A 168 4.25 1.98 13.04
CA TYR A 168 4.32 2.91 14.18
C TYR A 168 4.65 4.34 13.76
N GLU A 169 5.54 4.51 12.79
CA GLU A 169 5.87 5.83 12.28
C GLU A 169 4.70 6.44 11.51
N PHE A 170 4.05 5.66 10.68
CA PHE A 170 2.85 6.10 9.94
C PHE A 170 1.74 6.54 10.91
N ASP A 171 1.46 5.75 11.94
CA ASP A 171 0.48 6.10 12.97
C ASP A 171 0.86 7.39 13.71
N PHE A 172 2.16 7.59 13.97
CA PHE A 172 2.63 8.80 14.61
C PHE A 172 2.43 10.04 13.73
N VAL A 173 2.78 10.01 12.46
CA VAL A 173 2.64 11.16 11.55
C VAL A 173 1.19 11.44 11.16
N THR A 174 0.31 10.45 11.29
CA THR A 174 -1.12 10.59 10.97
C THR A 174 -2.02 10.57 12.21
N ARG A 175 -1.45 10.71 13.41
CA ARG A 175 -2.20 10.71 14.67
C ARG A 175 -3.29 11.77 14.69
N GLY A 176 -4.32 11.56 15.50
CA GLY A 176 -5.43 12.50 15.62
C GLY A 176 -6.53 12.29 14.57
N GLY A 177 -6.56 11.12 13.91
CA GLY A 177 -7.61 10.77 12.94
C GLY A 177 -7.34 11.26 11.52
N TRP A 178 -6.06 11.44 11.16
CA TRP A 178 -5.66 11.87 9.81
C TRP A 178 -5.37 10.70 8.85
N ALA A 179 -5.44 9.45 9.33
CA ALA A 179 -5.47 8.27 8.47
C ALA A 179 -6.42 7.18 9.00
N PHE A 180 -7.01 6.44 8.09
CA PHE A 180 -7.92 5.32 8.37
C PHE A 180 -7.55 4.11 7.54
N ARG A 181 -7.39 2.97 8.23
CA ARG A 181 -7.35 1.65 7.63
C ARG A 181 -8.76 1.08 7.64
N VAL A 182 -9.33 0.85 6.47
CA VAL A 182 -10.68 0.29 6.31
C VAL A 182 -10.56 -1.15 5.84
N VAL A 183 -10.88 -2.10 6.70
CA VAL A 183 -10.71 -3.54 6.42
C VAL A 183 -11.94 -4.33 6.85
N ASN A 184 -12.16 -5.47 6.18
CA ASN A 184 -13.05 -6.52 6.64
C ASN A 184 -12.19 -7.59 7.33
N SER A 185 -12.60 -8.09 8.48
CA SER A 185 -11.86 -9.11 9.24
C SER A 185 -11.73 -10.46 8.50
N ALA A 186 -12.61 -10.74 7.55
CA ALA A 186 -12.56 -11.92 6.70
C ALA A 186 -11.76 -11.71 5.39
N ASP A 187 -11.26 -10.50 5.14
CA ASP A 187 -10.45 -10.20 3.95
C ASP A 187 -8.98 -10.52 4.23
N TRP A 188 -8.42 -11.46 3.48
CA TRP A 188 -7.03 -11.88 3.61
C TRP A 188 -6.01 -10.85 3.03
N VAL A 189 -6.44 -9.97 2.14
CA VAL A 189 -5.54 -9.01 1.47
C VAL A 189 -4.84 -8.08 2.49
N PRO A 190 -5.53 -7.48 3.47
CA PRO A 190 -4.89 -6.65 4.49
C PRO A 190 -3.90 -7.40 5.40
N GLU A 191 -3.89 -8.73 5.36
CA GLU A 191 -2.99 -9.56 6.16
C GLU A 191 -1.75 -10.02 5.39
N THR A 192 -1.62 -9.63 4.13
CA THR A 192 -0.43 -9.86 3.31
C THR A 192 0.52 -8.65 3.34
N PRO A 193 1.78 -8.79 2.89
CA PRO A 193 2.44 -10.00 2.45
C PRO A 193 2.93 -10.89 3.60
N LEU A 194 3.08 -12.18 3.36
CA LEU A 194 3.59 -13.16 4.34
C LEU A 194 5.11 -13.02 4.60
N THR A 195 5.78 -12.09 3.95
CA THR A 195 7.19 -11.75 4.23
C THR A 195 7.38 -11.00 5.56
N VAL A 196 6.30 -10.45 6.12
CA VAL A 196 6.32 -9.71 7.38
C VAL A 196 5.50 -10.37 8.48
N GLN A 197 4.83 -11.50 8.17
CA GLN A 197 4.02 -12.26 9.12
C GLN A 197 3.89 -13.72 8.72
N THR A 198 3.43 -14.54 9.66
CA THR A 198 3.08 -15.96 9.45
C THR A 198 1.56 -16.13 9.33
N LEU A 199 1.11 -17.36 9.02
CA LEU A 199 -0.33 -17.66 9.01
C LEU A 199 -0.95 -17.60 10.41
N ASP A 200 -0.16 -17.79 11.46
CA ASP A 200 -0.60 -17.69 12.85
C ASP A 200 -0.91 -16.25 13.29
N ASP A 201 -0.41 -15.26 12.54
CA ASP A 201 -0.66 -13.84 12.80
C ASP A 201 -1.95 -13.33 12.12
N MET A 202 -2.64 -14.18 11.36
CA MET A 202 -3.89 -13.81 10.67
C MET A 202 -5.09 -13.86 11.61
N ASN A 203 -6.11 -13.06 11.32
CA ASN A 203 -7.37 -13.07 12.06
C ASN A 203 -8.04 -14.46 12.01
N GLU A 204 -8.56 -14.91 13.13
CA GLU A 204 -9.22 -16.24 13.26
C GLU A 204 -10.40 -16.43 12.30
N VAL A 205 -11.11 -15.36 11.97
CA VAL A 205 -12.24 -15.38 11.01
C VAL A 205 -11.80 -15.42 9.55
N ASN A 206 -10.49 -15.35 9.28
CA ASN A 206 -9.98 -15.42 7.93
C ASN A 206 -10.13 -16.83 7.37
N PRO A 207 -10.72 -17.02 6.17
CA PRO A 207 -10.92 -18.34 5.57
C PRO A 207 -9.63 -19.16 5.40
N VAL A 208 -8.48 -18.49 5.31
CA VAL A 208 -7.17 -19.16 5.21
C VAL A 208 -6.77 -19.77 6.56
N VAL A 209 -7.12 -19.14 7.68
CA VAL A 209 -6.81 -19.61 9.04
C VAL A 209 -7.83 -20.66 9.49
N ASP A 210 -9.10 -20.41 9.23
CA ASP A 210 -10.21 -21.30 9.61
C ASP A 210 -10.38 -22.51 8.66
N TYR A 211 -9.35 -22.80 7.81
CA TYR A 211 -9.45 -23.92 6.87
C TYR A 211 -9.68 -25.28 7.57
N LYS A 212 -9.23 -25.44 8.82
CA LYS A 212 -9.37 -26.70 9.56
C LYS A 212 -10.82 -27.01 9.89
N SER A 213 -11.60 -26.01 10.32
CA SER A 213 -13.04 -26.18 10.57
C SER A 213 -13.80 -26.35 9.25
N SER A 214 -13.47 -25.55 8.25
CA SER A 214 -14.06 -25.62 6.91
C SER A 214 -13.78 -26.93 6.19
N THR A 215 -12.68 -27.60 6.50
CA THR A 215 -12.32 -28.87 5.85
C THR A 215 -12.91 -30.10 6.54
N GLN A 216 -13.48 -29.98 7.73
CA GLN A 216 -14.05 -31.14 8.47
C GLN A 216 -15.19 -31.82 7.73
N SER A 217 -15.99 -31.04 7.00
CA SER A 217 -17.13 -31.54 6.19
C SER A 217 -16.75 -32.05 4.80
N MET A 218 -15.47 -31.88 4.39
CA MET A 218 -15.02 -32.28 3.06
C MET A 218 -14.67 -33.77 2.96
N PRO A 219 -14.85 -34.39 1.78
CA PRO A 219 -14.35 -35.73 1.50
C PRO A 219 -12.88 -35.89 1.86
N TRP A 220 -12.48 -37.05 2.40
CA TRP A 220 -11.14 -37.26 2.94
C TRP A 220 -10.00 -36.97 1.95
N LEU A 221 -10.17 -37.23 0.65
CA LEU A 221 -9.18 -36.96 -0.39
C LEU A 221 -9.00 -35.44 -0.58
N VAL A 222 -10.10 -34.67 -0.62
CA VAL A 222 -10.07 -33.22 -0.75
C VAL A 222 -9.42 -32.59 0.48
N ARG A 223 -9.78 -33.08 1.67
CA ARG A 223 -9.18 -32.65 2.94
C ARG A 223 -7.68 -32.92 2.98
N MET A 224 -7.23 -34.07 2.48
CA MET A 224 -5.80 -34.41 2.42
C MET A 224 -5.04 -33.48 1.47
N TYR A 225 -5.62 -33.15 0.32
CA TYR A 225 -5.04 -32.18 -0.63
C TYR A 225 -4.98 -30.77 -0.04
N VAL A 226 -6.07 -30.28 0.54
CA VAL A 226 -6.13 -28.95 1.16
C VAL A 226 -5.13 -28.84 2.33
N ASN A 227 -5.07 -29.86 3.20
CA ASN A 227 -4.10 -29.91 4.28
C ASN A 227 -2.63 -29.91 3.77
N SER A 228 -2.37 -30.60 2.66
CA SER A 228 -1.05 -30.60 2.04
C SER A 228 -0.69 -29.23 1.46
N ALA A 229 -1.65 -28.58 0.78
CA ALA A 229 -1.47 -27.22 0.25
C ALA A 229 -1.21 -26.21 1.38
N TYR A 230 -2.03 -26.28 2.44
CA TYR A 230 -1.86 -25.41 3.62
C TYR A 230 -0.49 -25.59 4.28
N LYS A 231 -0.06 -26.84 4.53
CA LYS A 231 1.27 -27.12 5.07
C LYS A 231 2.41 -26.56 4.19
N LYS A 232 2.24 -26.59 2.87
CA LYS A 232 3.20 -26.00 1.93
C LYS A 232 3.21 -24.48 2.04
N MET A 233 2.04 -23.85 2.14
CA MET A 233 1.90 -22.40 2.32
C MET A 233 2.53 -21.95 3.63
N ASP A 234 2.19 -22.62 4.74
CA ASP A 234 2.75 -22.33 6.07
C ASP A 234 4.28 -22.49 6.09
N LYS A 235 4.80 -23.61 5.53
CA LYS A 235 6.24 -23.82 5.41
C LYS A 235 6.92 -22.74 4.55
N THR A 236 6.26 -22.28 3.49
CA THR A 236 6.78 -21.23 2.61
C THR A 236 6.77 -19.88 3.30
N ALA A 237 5.68 -19.54 4.01
CA ALA A 237 5.58 -18.32 4.80
C ALA A 237 6.66 -18.27 5.89
N ASN A 238 6.79 -19.34 6.68
CA ASN A 238 7.83 -19.46 7.72
C ASN A 238 9.26 -19.40 7.16
N LYS A 239 9.51 -19.98 5.98
CA LYS A 239 10.78 -19.82 5.28
C LYS A 239 10.99 -18.39 4.80
N GLY A 240 9.95 -17.75 4.27
CA GLY A 240 9.96 -16.36 3.84
C GLY A 240 10.36 -15.44 4.99
N VAL A 241 9.70 -15.56 6.14
CA VAL A 241 10.02 -14.79 7.35
C VAL A 241 11.45 -15.02 7.82
N LYS A 242 11.90 -16.29 7.89
CA LYS A 242 13.27 -16.63 8.27
C LYS A 242 14.31 -16.11 7.27
N TYR A 243 14.01 -16.20 5.99
CA TYR A 243 14.87 -15.68 4.93
C TYR A 243 14.95 -14.15 5.00
N TYR A 244 13.80 -13.51 5.19
CA TYR A 244 13.66 -12.09 5.44
C TYR A 244 14.52 -11.66 6.64
N GLN A 245 14.38 -12.30 7.80
CA GLN A 245 15.17 -11.99 9.01
C GLN A 245 16.67 -12.18 8.81
N LYS A 246 17.09 -13.18 8.03
CA LYS A 246 18.50 -13.53 7.80
C LYS A 246 19.20 -12.66 6.76
N TYR A 247 18.49 -12.24 5.72
CA TYR A 247 19.06 -11.55 4.54
C TYR A 247 18.58 -10.12 4.37
N LEU A 248 17.85 -9.61 5.36
CA LEU A 248 17.45 -8.22 5.43
C LEU A 248 18.64 -7.29 5.49
N GLY A 249 18.62 -6.33 4.67
CA GLY A 249 19.65 -5.33 4.55
C GLY A 249 20.29 -5.36 3.17
N ASN A 250 21.49 -4.92 3.07
CA ASN A 250 22.22 -4.55 1.86
C ASN A 250 22.18 -5.55 0.67
N THR A 251 21.96 -6.85 0.88
CA THR A 251 22.05 -7.84 -0.19
C THR A 251 20.80 -7.84 -1.09
N VAL A 252 19.60 -7.83 -0.49
CA VAL A 252 18.33 -7.78 -1.27
C VAL A 252 18.20 -6.40 -1.94
N PHE A 253 18.54 -5.35 -1.22
CA PHE A 253 18.55 -3.99 -1.76
C PHE A 253 19.48 -3.84 -2.97
N LYS A 254 20.73 -4.37 -2.87
CA LYS A 254 21.69 -4.39 -3.99
C LYS A 254 21.23 -5.22 -5.17
N GLN A 255 20.54 -6.33 -4.90
CA GLN A 255 20.01 -7.20 -5.95
C GLN A 255 18.85 -6.51 -6.69
N VAL A 256 17.94 -5.86 -5.95
CA VAL A 256 16.82 -5.09 -6.51
C VAL A 256 17.33 -3.91 -7.34
N GLN A 257 18.33 -3.18 -6.85
CA GLN A 257 18.96 -2.09 -7.61
C GLN A 257 19.66 -2.54 -8.89
N LYS A 258 20.07 -3.81 -8.99
CA LYS A 258 20.68 -4.36 -10.20
C LYS A 258 19.66 -4.86 -11.22
N THR A 259 18.42 -5.07 -10.79
CA THR A 259 17.38 -5.69 -11.62
C THR A 259 16.38 -4.65 -12.16
N LEU A 260 16.39 -3.45 -11.61
CA LEU A 260 15.66 -2.27 -12.06
C LEU A 260 16.50 -1.44 -13.03
#